data_0c6a2cbede398539a6f14687588d8169
#
_entry.id   0c6a2cbede398539a6f14687588d8169
#
_cell.length_a   1.000
_cell.length_b   1.000
_cell.length_c   1.000
_cell.angle_alpha   90.00
_cell.angle_beta   90.00
_cell.angle_gamma   90.00
#
_symmetry.space_group_name_H-M   'P 1'
#
loop_
_entity.id
_entity.type
_entity.pdbx_description
1 polymer ?
#
loop_
_entity_poly.entity_id
_entity_poly.type
_entity_poly.pdbx_seq_one_letter_code
_entity_poly.pdbx_strand_id
1 'polypeptide(L)'
;MQNMSLSHLAYELKDPEVLRSPIVFASPHSGREYSKEFLQSSVLDARVIRSSEDAYVDQLIDFIPEMGAPLLLAKVPRAYVDLNRAADELDPSLINDVHSRAQNPRITSGLGVIPRVVSNARAIYRGKLSKPEALARIDQYWFPYHRALRCELLRFNCRPDLR
;
A
#
# COMPACT_ATOMS: atom_id res chain seq x y z
N MET A 1 -25.88 -2.13 14.53
CA MET A 1 -25.25 -2.72 13.33
C MET A 1 -24.95 -1.58 12.38
N GLN A 2 -23.72 -1.05 12.42
CA GLN A 2 -23.31 0.05 11.54
C GLN A 2 -22.99 -0.56 10.17
N ASN A 3 -23.67 -0.05 9.15
CA ASN A 3 -23.38 -0.32 7.74
C ASN A 3 -21.95 0.17 7.45
N MET A 4 -20.96 -0.71 7.51
CA MET A 4 -19.65 -0.44 6.94
C MET A 4 -19.83 -0.36 5.43
N SER A 5 -19.80 0.85 4.92
CA SER A 5 -19.73 1.10 3.48
C SER A 5 -18.54 0.34 2.90
N LEU A 6 -18.80 -0.56 1.97
CA LEU A 6 -17.83 -1.42 1.27
C LEU A 6 -16.84 -0.65 0.37
N SER A 7 -16.76 0.68 0.48
CA SER A 7 -16.14 1.52 -0.53
C SER A 7 -14.63 1.75 -0.44
N HIS A 8 -13.92 1.25 0.58
CA HIS A 8 -12.46 1.46 0.67
C HIS A 8 -11.75 0.30 1.38
N LEU A 9 -11.77 -0.88 0.76
CA LEU A 9 -10.90 -1.96 1.20
C LEU A 9 -9.44 -1.61 0.87
N ALA A 10 -8.55 -1.77 1.84
CA ALA A 10 -7.11 -1.52 1.65
C ALA A 10 -6.51 -2.50 0.63
N TYR A 11 -7.07 -3.69 0.53
CA TYR A 11 -6.54 -4.80 -0.25
C TYR A 11 -7.65 -5.75 -0.73
N GLU A 12 -7.27 -6.63 -1.66
CA GLU A 12 -7.99 -7.84 -2.04
C GLU A 12 -7.09 -9.04 -1.72
N LEU A 13 -7.66 -10.05 -1.08
CA LEU A 13 -6.99 -11.34 -0.86
C LEU A 13 -7.68 -12.38 -1.74
N LYS A 14 -6.92 -12.98 -2.65
CA LYS A 14 -7.35 -14.11 -3.47
C LYS A 14 -6.77 -15.39 -2.87
N ASP A 15 -7.63 -16.15 -2.21
CA ASP A 15 -7.27 -17.45 -1.65
C ASP A 15 -7.30 -18.54 -2.74
N PRO A 16 -6.38 -19.50 -2.70
CA PRO A 16 -6.45 -20.68 -3.53
C PRO A 16 -7.58 -21.61 -3.07
N GLU A 17 -8.21 -22.32 -3.98
CA GLU A 17 -9.19 -23.37 -3.66
C GLU A 17 -8.55 -24.47 -2.78
N VAL A 18 -7.32 -24.86 -3.11
CA VAL A 18 -6.51 -25.79 -2.33
C VAL A 18 -5.14 -25.19 -2.09
N LEU A 19 -4.79 -25.00 -0.82
CA LEU A 19 -3.47 -24.49 -0.42
C LEU A 19 -2.39 -25.56 -0.65
N ARG A 20 -1.45 -25.31 -1.54
CA ARG A 20 -0.38 -26.25 -1.96
C ARG A 20 1.02 -25.70 -1.75
N SER A 21 1.16 -24.38 -1.50
CA SER A 21 2.46 -23.70 -1.39
C SER A 21 2.57 -22.93 -0.08
N PRO A 22 3.71 -22.96 0.60
CA PRO A 22 3.97 -22.14 1.80
C PRO A 22 4.36 -20.70 1.46
N ILE A 23 4.13 -20.25 0.23
CA ILE A 23 4.51 -18.92 -0.25
C ILE A 23 3.26 -18.04 -0.31
N VAL A 24 3.36 -16.80 0.18
CA VAL A 24 2.37 -15.75 -0.03
C VAL A 24 2.88 -14.79 -1.08
N PHE A 25 2.11 -14.56 -2.12
CA PHE A 25 2.40 -13.54 -3.12
C PHE A 25 1.70 -12.24 -2.76
N ALA A 26 2.38 -11.11 -2.97
CA ALA A 26 1.84 -9.80 -2.66
C ALA A 26 2.22 -8.77 -3.73
N SER A 27 1.26 -7.95 -4.16
CA SER A 27 1.48 -6.80 -5.03
C SER A 27 1.06 -5.50 -4.32
N PRO A 28 2.00 -4.86 -3.58
CA PRO A 28 1.69 -3.68 -2.78
C PRO A 28 1.54 -2.39 -3.61
N HIS A 29 1.92 -2.39 -4.88
CA HIS A 29 2.05 -1.18 -5.71
C HIS A 29 1.18 -1.18 -6.97
N SER A 30 0.34 -2.20 -7.18
CA SER A 30 -0.59 -2.29 -8.32
C SER A 30 -1.96 -1.65 -8.05
N GLY A 31 -2.18 -1.14 -6.82
CA GLY A 31 -3.42 -0.48 -6.44
C GLY A 31 -3.69 0.78 -7.24
N ARG A 32 -4.97 0.96 -7.67
CA ARG A 32 -5.39 2.06 -8.56
C ARG A 32 -6.75 2.66 -8.22
N GLU A 33 -7.22 2.45 -6.98
CA GLU A 33 -8.41 3.09 -6.47
C GLU A 33 -8.07 4.50 -5.96
N TYR A 34 -7.99 5.46 -6.87
CA TYR A 34 -7.77 6.86 -6.56
C TYR A 34 -9.06 7.51 -6.12
N SER A 35 -9.16 7.93 -4.86
CA SER A 35 -10.32 8.68 -4.40
C SER A 35 -10.38 10.08 -5.05
N LYS A 36 -11.57 10.62 -5.18
CA LYS A 36 -11.77 11.98 -5.73
C LYS A 36 -11.05 13.02 -4.88
N GLU A 37 -11.09 12.86 -3.57
CA GLU A 37 -10.47 13.74 -2.58
C GLU A 37 -8.95 13.75 -2.76
N PHE A 38 -8.33 12.58 -2.97
CA PHE A 38 -6.90 12.48 -3.22
C PHE A 38 -6.51 13.17 -4.53
N LEU A 39 -7.24 12.91 -5.61
CA LEU A 39 -6.97 13.55 -6.91
C LEU A 39 -7.14 15.08 -6.84
N GLN A 40 -8.11 15.58 -6.07
CA GLN A 40 -8.33 17.02 -5.88
C GLN A 40 -7.25 17.68 -5.02
N SER A 41 -6.67 16.95 -4.05
CA SER A 41 -5.59 17.44 -3.18
C SER A 41 -4.22 17.43 -3.87
N SER A 42 -4.09 16.70 -4.98
CA SER A 42 -2.84 16.61 -5.75
C SER A 42 -2.69 17.79 -6.71
N VAL A 43 -1.42 18.19 -6.94
CA VAL A 43 -1.07 19.14 -8.01
C VAL A 43 -0.85 18.47 -9.37
N LEU A 44 -0.87 17.12 -9.38
CA LEU A 44 -0.67 16.31 -10.57
C LEU A 44 -2.01 15.96 -11.21
N ASP A 45 -2.03 15.87 -12.54
CA ASP A 45 -3.17 15.31 -13.25
C ASP A 45 -3.32 13.79 -13.02
N ALA A 46 -4.48 13.25 -13.38
CA ALA A 46 -4.83 11.85 -13.17
C ALA A 46 -3.91 10.85 -13.89
N ARG A 47 -3.19 11.26 -14.95
CA ARG A 47 -2.23 10.42 -15.66
C ARG A 47 -0.86 10.44 -14.97
N VAL A 48 -0.40 11.62 -14.62
CA VAL A 48 0.94 11.80 -14.02
C VAL A 48 1.02 11.21 -12.63
N ILE A 49 -0.03 11.31 -11.81
CA ILE A 49 -0.05 10.75 -10.46
C ILE A 49 0.10 9.22 -10.45
N ARG A 50 -0.28 8.55 -11.54
CA ARG A 50 -0.16 7.10 -11.74
C ARG A 50 1.24 6.64 -12.17
N SER A 51 2.16 7.55 -12.44
CA SER A 51 3.49 7.22 -12.98
C SER A 51 4.39 6.40 -12.05
N SER A 52 3.99 6.21 -10.78
CA SER A 52 4.68 5.36 -9.81
C SER A 52 4.00 4.00 -9.58
N GLU A 53 2.88 3.71 -10.26
CA GLU A 53 2.24 2.40 -10.18
C GLU A 53 3.14 1.32 -10.80
N ASP A 54 3.14 0.13 -10.18
CA ASP A 54 3.54 -1.10 -10.84
C ASP A 54 2.32 -1.59 -11.65
N ALA A 55 2.07 -0.89 -12.76
CA ALA A 55 0.84 -1.00 -13.53
C ALA A 55 0.63 -2.44 -14.05
N TYR A 56 -0.56 -2.99 -13.81
CA TYR A 56 -1.00 -4.31 -14.26
C TYR A 56 -0.22 -5.51 -13.69
N VAL A 57 0.67 -5.34 -12.71
CA VAL A 57 1.34 -6.46 -12.05
C VAL A 57 0.33 -7.39 -11.39
N ASP A 58 -0.75 -6.86 -10.80
CA ASP A 58 -1.88 -7.64 -10.27
C ASP A 58 -2.50 -8.58 -11.31
N GLN A 59 -2.59 -8.15 -12.57
CA GLN A 59 -3.13 -8.98 -13.67
C GLN A 59 -2.10 -10.02 -14.16
N LEU A 60 -0.82 -9.65 -14.17
CA LEU A 60 0.26 -10.57 -14.61
C LEU A 60 0.40 -11.77 -13.67
N ILE A 61 0.07 -11.62 -12.39
CA ILE A 61 0.18 -12.67 -11.37
C ILE A 61 -1.18 -13.22 -10.92
N ASP A 62 -2.25 -12.92 -11.63
CA ASP A 62 -3.63 -13.29 -11.26
C ASP A 62 -3.87 -14.80 -11.21
N PHE A 63 -3.03 -15.59 -11.90
CA PHE A 63 -3.04 -17.05 -11.92
C PHE A 63 -2.49 -17.71 -10.64
N ILE A 64 -1.86 -16.96 -9.74
CA ILE A 64 -1.20 -17.50 -8.53
C ILE A 64 -2.13 -18.37 -7.66
N PRO A 65 -3.40 -18.01 -7.41
CA PRO A 65 -4.32 -18.86 -6.65
C PRO A 65 -4.55 -20.24 -7.28
N GLU A 66 -4.53 -20.34 -8.60
CA GLU A 66 -4.65 -21.62 -9.32
C GLU A 66 -3.45 -22.54 -9.06
N MET A 67 -2.29 -21.97 -8.76
CA MET A 67 -1.07 -22.70 -8.36
C MET A 67 -1.10 -23.14 -6.90
N GLY A 68 -2.13 -22.78 -6.13
CA GLY A 68 -2.29 -23.14 -4.73
C GLY A 68 -1.59 -22.24 -3.74
N ALA A 69 -1.35 -20.98 -4.08
CA ALA A 69 -0.76 -19.97 -3.20
C ALA A 69 -1.71 -18.75 -3.03
N PRO A 70 -1.81 -18.14 -1.84
CA PRO A 70 -2.58 -16.90 -1.66
C PRO A 70 -1.90 -15.71 -2.33
N LEU A 71 -2.73 -14.81 -2.86
CA LEU A 71 -2.32 -13.58 -3.53
C LEU A 71 -2.98 -12.37 -2.88
N LEU A 72 -2.16 -11.49 -2.29
CA LEU A 72 -2.58 -10.25 -1.63
C LEU A 72 -2.31 -9.06 -2.55
N LEU A 73 -3.37 -8.36 -2.96
CA LEU A 73 -3.32 -7.24 -3.90
C LEU A 73 -3.69 -5.94 -3.20
N ALA A 74 -2.87 -4.90 -3.33
CA ALA A 74 -3.22 -3.57 -2.89
C ALA A 74 -4.36 -2.99 -3.75
N LYS A 75 -5.31 -2.31 -3.11
CA LYS A 75 -6.34 -1.49 -3.78
C LYS A 75 -5.94 -0.02 -3.80
N VAL A 76 -5.38 0.46 -2.69
CA VAL A 76 -4.90 1.84 -2.55
C VAL A 76 -3.68 2.07 -3.43
N PRO A 77 -3.60 3.23 -4.14
CA PRO A 77 -2.42 3.54 -4.93
C PRO A 77 -1.22 3.85 -4.05
N ARG A 78 -0.02 3.40 -4.46
CA ARG A 78 1.21 3.68 -3.72
C ARG A 78 1.50 5.18 -3.58
N ALA A 79 1.03 6.01 -4.48
CA ALA A 79 1.16 7.47 -4.40
C ALA A 79 0.40 8.06 -3.19
N TYR A 80 -0.60 7.35 -2.63
CA TYR A 80 -1.37 7.75 -1.46
C TYR A 80 -0.79 7.17 -0.16
N VAL A 81 -0.51 5.86 -0.15
CA VAL A 81 0.18 5.12 0.94
C VAL A 81 1.05 4.04 0.31
N ASP A 82 2.35 4.06 0.55
CA ASP A 82 3.26 3.01 0.09
C ASP A 82 3.27 1.85 1.10
N LEU A 83 2.57 0.76 0.74
CA LEU A 83 2.45 -0.44 1.59
C LEU A 83 3.74 -1.25 1.70
N ASN A 84 4.78 -0.90 0.95
CA ASN A 84 6.10 -1.52 1.02
C ASN A 84 7.13 -0.63 1.76
N ARG A 85 6.64 0.26 2.65
CA ARG A 85 7.42 1.08 3.57
C ARG A 85 7.04 0.74 4.99
N ALA A 86 7.94 1.00 5.96
CA ALA A 86 7.58 0.91 7.36
C ALA A 86 6.62 2.06 7.74
N ALA A 87 5.68 1.79 8.65
CA ALA A 87 4.68 2.77 9.06
C ALA A 87 5.25 4.04 9.69
N ASP A 88 6.47 3.97 10.24
CA ASP A 88 7.20 5.05 10.86
C ASP A 88 8.15 5.81 9.91
N GLU A 89 8.24 5.41 8.62
CA GLU A 89 8.97 6.14 7.59
C GLU A 89 8.22 7.41 7.14
N LEU A 90 7.98 8.31 8.08
CA LEU A 90 7.34 9.60 7.87
C LEU A 90 8.34 10.64 7.38
N ASP A 91 8.00 11.37 6.29
CA ASP A 91 8.84 12.44 5.71
C ASP A 91 8.56 13.78 6.40
N PRO A 92 9.52 14.36 7.18
CA PRO A 92 9.35 15.69 7.79
C PRO A 92 9.22 16.82 6.77
N SER A 93 9.65 16.60 5.53
CA SER A 93 9.49 17.57 4.45
C SER A 93 8.06 17.63 3.92
N LEU A 94 7.27 16.54 4.12
CA LEU A 94 5.86 16.47 3.73
C LEU A 94 4.90 16.62 4.91
N ILE A 95 5.24 16.11 6.09
CA ILE A 95 4.31 15.98 7.21
C ILE A 95 4.75 16.91 8.34
N ASN A 96 3.80 17.72 8.84
CA ASN A 96 4.05 18.60 10.01
C ASN A 96 4.22 17.75 11.28
N ASP A 97 4.93 18.31 12.25
CA ASP A 97 5.09 17.76 13.61
C ASP A 97 5.65 16.32 13.66
N VAL A 98 6.48 15.96 12.67
CA VAL A 98 7.24 14.73 12.66
C VAL A 98 8.75 15.02 12.59
N HIS A 99 9.53 14.18 13.26
CA HIS A 99 10.98 14.25 13.25
C HIS A 99 11.54 12.95 12.68
N SER A 100 12.47 13.05 11.75
CA SER A 100 13.18 11.85 11.27
C SER A 100 14.16 11.39 12.35
N ARG A 101 14.02 10.15 12.80
CA ARG A 101 14.95 9.53 13.76
C ARG A 101 16.21 8.96 13.10
N ALA A 102 16.19 8.78 11.77
CA ALA A 102 17.33 8.25 11.01
C ALA A 102 17.43 8.93 9.65
N GLN A 103 18.66 9.05 9.14
CA GLN A 103 18.91 9.47 7.76
C GLN A 103 18.56 8.28 6.83
N ASN A 104 17.30 8.16 6.44
CA ASN A 104 16.87 7.19 5.43
C ASN A 104 16.88 7.90 4.07
N PRO A 105 17.76 7.50 3.12
CA PRO A 105 17.85 8.12 1.80
C PRO A 105 16.52 8.12 1.03
N ARG A 106 15.67 7.14 1.27
CA ARG A 106 14.34 7.05 0.62
C ARG A 106 13.39 8.13 1.14
N ILE A 107 13.36 8.39 2.45
CA ILE A 107 12.57 9.47 3.04
C ILE A 107 13.08 10.81 2.50
N THR A 108 14.40 11.03 2.49
CA THR A 108 15.00 12.25 1.96
C THR A 108 14.64 12.48 0.49
N SER A 109 14.53 11.41 -0.29
CA SER A 109 14.08 11.45 -1.69
C SER A 109 12.56 11.60 -1.86
N GLY A 110 11.79 11.69 -0.77
CA GLY A 110 10.33 11.83 -0.81
C GLY A 110 9.57 10.52 -0.99
N LEU A 111 10.22 9.37 -0.68
CA LEU A 111 9.67 8.02 -0.84
C LEU A 111 9.43 7.36 0.54
N GLY A 112 8.84 8.09 1.48
CA GLY A 112 8.36 7.56 2.76
C GLY A 112 7.08 6.75 2.61
N VAL A 113 6.48 6.34 3.75
CA VAL A 113 5.20 5.61 3.78
C VAL A 113 4.05 6.43 3.18
N ILE A 114 4.09 7.75 3.33
CA ILE A 114 3.27 8.70 2.57
C ILE A 114 4.20 9.38 1.57
N PRO A 115 4.16 9.02 0.30
CA PRO A 115 5.08 9.58 -0.70
C PRO A 115 4.83 11.07 -0.95
N ARG A 116 5.90 11.84 -1.05
CA ARG A 116 5.86 13.24 -1.43
C ARG A 116 5.93 13.44 -2.94
N VAL A 117 6.49 12.44 -3.64
CA VAL A 117 6.74 12.49 -5.09
C VAL A 117 6.30 11.20 -5.78
N VAL A 118 6.01 11.30 -7.07
CA VAL A 118 5.92 10.20 -8.02
C VAL A 118 7.18 10.13 -8.89
N SER A 119 7.18 9.32 -9.94
CA SER A 119 8.31 9.17 -10.87
C SER A 119 8.85 10.52 -11.35
N ASN A 120 10.17 10.59 -11.55
CA ASN A 120 10.90 11.80 -11.91
C ASN A 120 10.81 12.93 -10.87
N ALA A 121 10.67 12.56 -9.59
CA ALA A 121 10.62 13.49 -8.45
C ALA A 121 9.51 14.55 -8.56
N ARG A 122 8.42 14.26 -9.26
CA ARG A 122 7.28 15.19 -9.38
C ARG A 122 6.51 15.23 -8.07
N ALA A 123 6.39 16.41 -7.47
CA ALA A 123 5.66 16.60 -6.22
C ALA A 123 4.18 16.26 -6.37
N ILE A 124 3.63 15.52 -5.41
CA ILE A 124 2.20 15.17 -5.36
C ILE A 124 1.39 16.33 -4.78
N TYR A 125 1.91 17.00 -3.75
CA TYR A 125 1.18 17.99 -2.96
C TYR A 125 1.81 19.38 -3.09
N ARG A 126 0.98 20.42 -2.96
CA ARG A 126 1.42 21.82 -2.98
C ARG A 126 2.04 22.26 -1.65
N GLY A 127 1.67 21.60 -0.56
CA GLY A 127 2.10 21.94 0.79
C GLY A 127 2.29 20.70 1.64
N LYS A 128 2.39 20.89 2.97
CA LYS A 128 2.53 19.79 3.90
C LYS A 128 1.17 19.24 4.34
N LEU A 129 1.15 17.95 4.68
CA LEU A 129 0.04 17.27 5.30
C LEU A 129 0.10 17.44 6.83
N SER A 130 -1.03 17.37 7.48
CA SER A 130 -1.08 17.27 8.93
C SER A 130 -0.68 15.86 9.38
N LYS A 131 -0.06 15.76 10.57
CA LYS A 131 0.26 14.46 11.16
C LYS A 131 -0.97 13.58 11.38
N PRO A 132 -2.11 14.08 11.89
CA PRO A 132 -3.33 13.28 12.02
C PRO A 132 -3.81 12.70 10.68
N GLU A 133 -3.74 13.48 9.59
CA GLU A 133 -4.11 12.99 8.25
C GLU A 133 -3.19 11.85 7.79
N ALA A 134 -1.87 11.99 7.95
CA ALA A 134 -0.92 10.95 7.59
C ALA A 134 -1.15 9.66 8.40
N LEU A 135 -1.39 9.77 9.72
CA LEU A 135 -1.67 8.63 10.58
C LEU A 135 -3.01 7.96 10.22
N ALA A 136 -4.05 8.73 9.89
CA ALA A 136 -5.33 8.18 9.47
C ALA A 136 -5.19 7.32 8.19
N ARG A 137 -4.35 7.72 7.23
CA ARG A 137 -4.06 6.92 6.04
C ARG A 137 -3.37 5.60 6.39
N ILE A 138 -2.40 5.63 7.33
CA ILE A 138 -1.69 4.44 7.82
C ILE A 138 -2.67 3.50 8.53
N ASP A 139 -3.52 4.02 9.40
CA ASP A 139 -4.53 3.24 10.12
C ASP A 139 -5.54 2.59 9.19
N GLN A 140 -5.97 3.31 8.15
CA GLN A 140 -7.00 2.86 7.23
C GLN A 140 -6.49 1.84 6.20
N TYR A 141 -5.23 1.94 5.74
CA TYR A 141 -4.72 1.15 4.62
C TYR A 141 -3.52 0.27 4.99
N TRP A 142 -2.52 0.83 5.69
CA TRP A 142 -1.27 0.13 5.97
C TRP A 142 -1.48 -1.01 6.98
N PHE A 143 -2.08 -0.73 8.13
CA PHE A 143 -2.31 -1.76 9.15
C PHE A 143 -3.24 -2.88 8.71
N PRO A 144 -4.39 -2.65 8.03
CA PRO A 144 -5.21 -3.74 7.51
C PRO A 144 -4.48 -4.64 6.51
N TYR A 145 -3.71 -4.04 5.56
CA TYR A 145 -2.93 -4.79 4.59
C TYR A 145 -1.87 -5.68 5.27
N HIS A 146 -1.07 -5.11 6.16
CA HIS A 146 -0.03 -5.85 6.86
C HIS A 146 -0.57 -6.88 7.85
N ARG A 147 -1.75 -6.64 8.42
CA ARG A 147 -2.45 -7.65 9.24
C ARG A 147 -2.86 -8.85 8.40
N ALA A 148 -3.42 -8.62 7.22
CA ALA A 148 -3.78 -9.69 6.28
C ALA A 148 -2.54 -10.48 5.86
N LEU A 149 -1.47 -9.80 5.44
CA LEU A 149 -0.20 -10.43 5.07
C LEU A 149 0.35 -11.30 6.21
N ARG A 150 0.34 -10.79 7.44
CA ARG A 150 0.78 -11.54 8.63
C ARG A 150 -0.09 -12.75 8.91
N CYS A 151 -1.41 -12.64 8.76
CA CYS A 151 -2.33 -13.77 8.94
C CYS A 151 -2.02 -14.87 7.94
N GLU A 152 -1.78 -14.54 6.68
CA GLU A 152 -1.43 -15.52 5.66
C GLU A 152 -0.08 -16.20 5.95
N LEU A 153 0.94 -15.45 6.35
CA LEU A 153 2.25 -16.00 6.72
C LEU A 153 2.16 -16.94 7.95
N LEU A 154 1.30 -16.61 8.93
CA LEU A 154 1.09 -17.45 10.11
C LEU A 154 0.27 -18.72 9.80
N ARG A 155 -0.60 -18.66 8.82
CA ARG A 155 -1.42 -19.79 8.36
C ARG A 155 -0.57 -21.01 7.96
N PHE A 156 0.63 -20.79 7.41
CA PHE A 156 1.57 -21.85 7.02
C PHE A 156 2.31 -22.45 8.22
N ASN A 157 2.54 -21.68 9.27
CA ASN A 157 3.19 -22.21 10.47
C ASN A 157 2.34 -23.27 11.18
N CYS A 158 1.03 -23.28 10.95
CA CYS A 158 0.07 -24.25 11.50
C CYS A 158 -0.14 -25.48 10.57
N ARG A 159 0.57 -25.55 9.44
CA ARG A 159 0.46 -26.62 8.43
C ARG A 159 1.78 -27.35 8.23
N PRO A 160 2.08 -28.38 9.05
CA PRO A 160 3.34 -29.13 8.94
C PRO A 160 3.46 -29.94 7.63
N ASP A 161 2.35 -30.21 6.95
CA ASP A 161 2.23 -30.92 5.67
C ASP A 161 2.75 -30.13 4.45
N LEU A 162 3.01 -28.82 4.62
CA LEU A 162 3.51 -27.94 3.57
C LEU A 162 4.97 -27.48 3.78
N ARG A 163 5.71 -28.16 4.69
CA ARG A 163 7.13 -27.84 4.97
C ARG A 163 8.08 -28.67 4.12
#